data_8f5c534e6a86fa86d48e82415ca0e2a2
#
_entry.id   8f5c534e6a86fa86d48e82415ca0e2a2
#
_cell.length_a   1.000
_cell.length_b   1.000
_cell.length_c   1.000
_cell.angle_alpha   90.00
_cell.angle_beta   90.00
_cell.angle_gamma   90.00
#
_symmetry.space_group_name_H-M   'P 1'
#
loop_
_entity.id
_entity.type
_entity.pdbx_description
1 polymer ?
#
loop_
_entity_poly.entity_id
_entity_poly.type
_entity_poly.pdbx_seq_one_letter_code
_entity_poly.pdbx_strand_id
1 'polypeptide(L)'
;MADHCAVTIPLEKIRRIQICVNTARKSLAAIQKETGADYILNGTLYNMKTFRPNCHLKAEGRVLACPAYTVAGYAWNQGPDISMDTLPDGSRLNYIACTPLIVSGKPVAKLIYDPGQGGR
;
A
#
# COMPACT_ATOMS: atom_id res chain seq x y z
N MET A 1 -24.00 -14.72 1.52
CA MET A 1 -23.71 -13.29 1.63
C MET A 1 -22.49 -13.08 2.51
N ALA A 2 -21.52 -12.33 2.05
CA ALA A 2 -20.32 -12.07 2.85
C ALA A 2 -20.62 -11.00 3.90
N ASP A 3 -20.19 -11.23 5.12
CA ASP A 3 -20.21 -10.21 6.16
C ASP A 3 -19.09 -9.21 5.93
N HIS A 4 -19.38 -7.95 6.20
CA HIS A 4 -18.41 -6.87 6.10
C HIS A 4 -18.06 -6.36 7.48
N CYS A 5 -16.77 -6.14 7.70
CA CYS A 5 -16.26 -5.50 8.90
C CYS A 5 -15.50 -4.24 8.49
N ALA A 6 -15.83 -3.13 9.09
CA ALA A 6 -15.12 -1.87 8.87
C ALA A 6 -14.46 -1.44 10.17
N VAL A 7 -13.19 -1.03 10.06
CA VAL A 7 -12.42 -0.46 11.16
C VAL A 7 -12.04 0.96 10.77
N THR A 8 -12.39 1.92 11.60
CA THR A 8 -12.04 3.33 11.41
C THR A 8 -11.03 3.75 12.46
N ILE A 9 -9.90 4.25 12.01
CA ILE A 9 -8.83 4.73 12.89
C ILE A 9 -8.65 6.24 12.63
N PRO A 10 -8.91 7.11 13.61
CA PRO A 10 -8.63 8.54 13.46
C PRO A 10 -7.15 8.77 13.17
N LEU A 11 -6.84 9.69 12.25
CA LEU A 11 -5.46 9.95 11.84
C LEU A 11 -4.57 10.33 13.03
N GLU A 12 -5.08 11.11 13.98
CA GLU A 12 -4.32 11.54 15.16
C GLU A 12 -3.93 10.38 16.09
N LYS A 13 -4.58 9.21 15.96
CA LYS A 13 -4.25 8.01 16.74
C LYS A 13 -3.27 7.10 16.05
N ILE A 14 -2.94 7.36 14.79
CA ILE A 14 -1.94 6.59 14.06
C ILE A 14 -0.56 7.06 14.49
N ARG A 15 0.22 6.18 15.11
CA ARG A 15 1.60 6.50 15.51
C ARG A 15 2.57 6.27 14.36
N ARG A 16 2.37 5.19 13.61
CA ARG A 16 3.29 4.80 12.55
C ARG A 16 2.57 3.95 11.51
N ILE A 17 2.88 4.21 10.25
CA ILE A 17 2.54 3.33 9.13
C ILE A 17 3.86 2.82 8.55
N GLN A 18 4.01 1.50 8.46
CA GLN A 18 5.23 0.86 8.00
C GLN A 18 4.94 -0.03 6.79
N ILE A 19 5.83 0.03 5.80
CA ILE A 19 5.83 -0.88 4.65
C ILE A 19 6.71 -2.07 4.97
N CYS A 20 6.17 -3.27 4.77
CA CYS A 20 6.93 -4.52 4.86
C CYS A 20 6.92 -5.22 3.50
N VAL A 21 8.09 -5.46 2.92
CA VAL A 21 8.21 -6.21 1.67
C VAL A 21 8.37 -7.69 2.03
N ASN A 22 7.35 -8.49 1.72
CA ASN A 22 7.24 -9.88 2.16
C ASN A 22 7.75 -10.86 1.09
N THR A 23 8.99 -10.73 0.66
CA THR A 23 9.59 -11.68 -0.28
C THR A 23 9.85 -13.06 0.34
N ALA A 24 9.94 -13.14 1.65
CA ALA A 24 10.09 -14.39 2.39
C ALA A 24 8.79 -15.19 2.52
N ARG A 25 7.67 -14.65 2.01
CA ARG A 25 6.35 -15.32 2.02
C ARG A 25 5.86 -15.69 3.41
N LYS A 26 6.14 -14.84 4.39
CA LYS A 26 5.64 -15.02 5.75
C LYS A 26 4.14 -14.77 5.81
N SER A 27 3.45 -15.43 6.74
CA SER A 27 2.04 -15.14 7.01
C SER A 27 1.87 -13.74 7.60
N LEU A 28 0.70 -13.16 7.43
CA LEU A 28 0.37 -11.86 8.05
C LEU A 28 0.50 -11.94 9.57
N ALA A 29 0.11 -13.06 10.18
CA ALA A 29 0.26 -13.26 11.61
C ALA A 29 1.72 -13.23 12.06
N ALA A 30 2.63 -13.83 11.28
CA ALA A 30 4.06 -13.81 11.58
C ALA A 30 4.63 -12.39 11.49
N ILE A 31 4.26 -11.64 10.45
CA ILE A 31 4.71 -10.26 10.28
C ILE A 31 4.15 -9.37 11.40
N GLN A 32 2.89 -9.55 11.78
CA GLN A 32 2.29 -8.80 12.87
C GLN A 32 3.02 -9.05 14.20
N LYS A 33 3.38 -10.29 14.45
CA LYS A 33 4.15 -10.65 15.65
C LYS A 33 5.55 -10.02 15.65
N GLU A 34 6.24 -10.03 14.53
CA GLU A 34 7.58 -9.45 14.41
C GLU A 34 7.57 -7.92 14.54
N THR A 35 6.58 -7.26 13.96
CA THR A 35 6.50 -5.79 13.93
C THR A 35 5.78 -5.20 15.13
N GLY A 36 4.96 -5.98 15.82
CA GLY A 36 4.07 -5.47 16.86
C GLY A 36 2.93 -4.59 16.34
N ALA A 37 2.62 -4.67 15.05
CA ALA A 37 1.57 -3.86 14.45
C ALA A 37 0.18 -4.23 14.99
N ASP A 38 -0.64 -3.24 15.28
CA ASP A 38 -2.03 -3.45 15.69
C ASP A 38 -2.88 -3.93 14.51
N TYR A 39 -2.60 -3.40 13.32
CA TYR A 39 -3.29 -3.75 12.07
C TYR A 39 -2.27 -4.04 10.98
N ILE A 40 -2.58 -5.03 10.16
CA ILE A 40 -1.79 -5.37 9.00
C ILE A 40 -2.71 -5.68 7.81
N LEU A 41 -2.35 -5.20 6.64
CA LEU A 41 -3.13 -5.41 5.43
C LEU A 41 -2.22 -5.57 4.22
N ASN A 42 -2.79 -6.09 3.15
CA ASN A 42 -2.11 -6.15 1.87
C ASN A 42 -1.85 -4.73 1.35
N GLY A 43 -0.71 -4.57 0.74
CA GLY A 43 -0.29 -3.30 0.15
C GLY A 43 -0.54 -3.24 -1.36
N THR A 44 0.50 -2.86 -2.09
CA THR A 44 0.42 -2.65 -3.53
C THR A 44 0.43 -3.95 -4.34
N LEU A 45 0.25 -3.83 -5.65
CA LEU A 45 0.32 -4.95 -6.59
C LEU A 45 1.73 -5.53 -6.65
N TYR A 46 1.81 -6.83 -6.83
CA TYR A 46 3.08 -7.55 -6.87
C TYR A 46 3.06 -8.65 -7.94
N ASN A 47 4.23 -9.08 -8.35
CA ASN A 47 4.39 -10.22 -9.25
C ASN A 47 4.15 -11.53 -8.47
N MET A 48 3.19 -12.31 -8.90
CA MET A 48 2.80 -13.55 -8.19
C MET A 48 3.86 -14.66 -8.23
N LYS A 49 4.79 -14.60 -9.18
CA LYS A 49 5.88 -15.57 -9.27
C LYS A 49 7.06 -15.21 -8.39
N THR A 50 7.45 -13.93 -8.38
CA THR A 50 8.64 -13.46 -7.67
C THR A 50 8.32 -12.85 -6.31
N PHE A 51 7.07 -12.49 -6.05
CA PHE A 51 6.59 -11.78 -4.87
C PHE A 51 7.21 -10.39 -4.70
N ARG A 52 7.75 -9.82 -5.77
CA ARG A 52 8.29 -8.46 -5.78
C ARG A 52 7.22 -7.44 -6.15
N PRO A 53 7.26 -6.25 -5.55
CA PRO A 53 6.32 -5.18 -5.91
C PRO A 53 6.42 -4.80 -7.39
N ASN A 54 5.26 -4.55 -8.00
CA ASN A 54 5.16 -4.14 -9.41
C ASN A 54 4.76 -2.67 -9.58
N CYS A 55 4.36 -1.98 -8.53
CA CYS A 55 3.99 -0.58 -8.56
C CYS A 55 5.00 0.24 -7.77
N HIS A 56 4.94 1.57 -7.91
CA HIS A 56 5.80 2.45 -7.15
C HIS A 56 5.72 2.17 -5.66
N LEU A 57 6.86 1.94 -5.06
CA LEU A 57 6.99 1.66 -3.63
C LEU A 57 8.24 2.34 -3.11
N LYS A 58 8.07 3.18 -2.11
CA LYS A 58 9.15 3.86 -1.42
C LYS A 58 8.97 3.69 0.09
N ALA A 59 10.01 3.27 0.76
CA ALA A 59 9.99 3.07 2.20
C ALA A 59 11.22 3.70 2.84
N GLU A 60 11.00 4.54 3.82
CA GLU A 60 12.06 5.23 4.59
C GLU A 60 13.08 5.93 3.68
N GLY A 61 12.60 6.59 2.65
CA GLY A 61 13.42 7.32 1.69
C GLY A 61 14.03 6.47 0.58
N ARG A 62 13.84 5.16 0.60
CA ARG A 62 14.41 4.23 -0.40
C ARG A 62 13.35 3.80 -1.40
N VAL A 63 13.63 3.97 -2.68
CA VAL A 63 12.77 3.45 -3.75
C VAL A 63 13.00 1.96 -3.89
N LEU A 64 11.97 1.18 -3.61
CA LEU A 64 12.00 -0.29 -3.67
C LEU A 64 11.49 -0.84 -5.00
N ALA A 65 10.59 -0.12 -5.64
CA ALA A 65 10.08 -0.45 -6.97
C ALA A 65 9.67 0.84 -7.69
N CYS A 66 10.00 0.93 -8.97
CA CYS A 66 9.72 2.10 -9.80
C CYS A 66 9.44 1.64 -11.23
N PRO A 67 8.21 1.17 -11.51
CA PRO A 67 7.82 0.76 -12.86
C PRO A 67 7.69 1.95 -13.80
N ALA A 68 7.59 1.65 -15.09
CA ALA A 68 7.51 2.67 -16.13
C ALA A 68 6.22 3.49 -16.14
N TYR A 69 5.15 2.97 -15.54
CA TYR A 69 3.88 3.67 -15.44
C TYR A 69 3.61 4.12 -14.00
N THR A 70 2.86 5.19 -13.88
CA THR A 70 2.53 5.78 -12.59
C THR A 70 1.05 5.60 -12.29
N VAL A 71 0.74 5.23 -11.08
CA VAL A 71 -0.62 5.18 -10.55
C VAL A 71 -0.69 5.97 -9.25
N ALA A 72 -1.89 6.43 -8.92
CA ALA A 72 -2.12 7.13 -7.66
C ALA A 72 -1.82 6.22 -6.46
N GLY A 73 -1.49 6.81 -5.35
CA GLY A 73 -1.18 6.09 -4.13
C GLY A 73 -1.27 6.96 -2.91
N TYR A 74 -0.62 6.52 -1.86
CA TYR A 74 -0.54 7.24 -0.60
C TYR A 74 0.91 7.54 -0.25
N ALA A 75 1.14 8.75 0.25
CA ALA A 75 2.44 9.21 0.72
C ALA A 75 2.35 9.65 2.18
N TRP A 76 3.40 9.38 2.94
CA TRP A 76 3.50 9.82 4.34
C TRP A 76 4.96 9.84 4.80
N ASN A 77 5.21 10.53 5.90
CA ASN A 77 6.51 10.47 6.58
C ASN A 77 6.44 9.56 7.81
N GLN A 78 5.48 9.77 8.69
CA GLN A 78 5.33 8.97 9.91
C GLN A 78 4.06 8.13 9.96
N GLY A 79 2.93 8.68 9.56
CA GLY A 79 1.65 7.99 9.58
C GLY A 79 0.46 8.96 9.60
N PRO A 80 0.31 9.81 10.63
CA PRO A 80 -0.81 10.77 10.68
C PRO A 80 -0.85 11.75 9.52
N ASP A 81 0.27 11.98 8.88
CA ASP A 81 0.43 12.86 7.71
C ASP A 81 0.13 12.16 6.38
N ILE A 82 -0.46 10.98 6.40
CA ILE A 82 -0.81 10.23 5.19
C ILE A 82 -1.79 11.01 4.31
N SER A 83 -1.48 11.08 3.03
CA SER A 83 -2.31 11.76 2.03
C SER A 83 -2.26 11.01 0.71
N MET A 84 -3.30 11.20 -0.12
CA MET A 84 -3.26 10.72 -1.50
C MET A 84 -2.30 11.55 -2.32
N ASP A 85 -1.54 10.88 -3.18
CA ASP A 85 -0.65 11.52 -4.13
C ASP A 85 -0.72 10.79 -5.47
N THR A 86 -0.47 11.52 -6.55
CA THR A 86 -0.44 10.95 -7.90
C THR A 86 0.95 10.51 -8.33
N LEU A 87 1.97 11.00 -7.66
CA LEU A 87 3.38 10.71 -7.96
C LEU A 87 4.16 10.52 -6.66
N PRO A 88 5.19 9.66 -6.67
CA PRO A 88 6.11 9.60 -5.55
C PRO A 88 6.81 10.95 -5.37
N ASP A 89 6.47 11.63 -4.28
CA ASP A 89 7.08 12.91 -3.93
C ASP A 89 8.44 12.67 -3.26
N GLY A 90 9.48 13.34 -3.75
CA GLY A 90 10.82 13.25 -3.18
C GLY A 90 10.92 13.73 -1.73
N SER A 91 10.02 14.60 -1.29
CA SER A 91 9.96 15.09 0.08
C SER A 91 9.33 14.11 1.09
N ARG A 92 8.64 13.06 0.59
CA ARG A 92 7.97 12.08 1.45
C ARG A 92 8.83 10.83 1.61
N LEU A 93 8.91 10.31 2.83
CA LEU A 93 9.72 9.12 3.13
C LEU A 93 9.11 7.84 2.60
N ASN A 94 7.79 7.78 2.55
CA ASN A 94 7.06 6.58 2.16
C ASN A 94 6.05 6.90 1.06
N TYR A 95 5.90 5.97 0.14
CA TYR A 95 4.88 6.01 -0.90
C TYR A 95 4.49 4.59 -1.27
N ILE A 96 3.19 4.35 -1.43
CA ILE A 96 2.65 3.09 -1.89
C ILE A 96 1.59 3.33 -2.95
N ALA A 97 1.84 2.83 -4.15
CA ALA A 97 0.86 2.91 -5.23
C ALA A 97 -0.30 1.96 -4.97
N CYS A 98 -1.50 2.38 -5.31
CA CYS A 98 -2.74 1.62 -5.12
C CYS A 98 -3.59 1.66 -6.37
N THR A 99 -4.50 0.70 -6.52
CA THR A 99 -5.51 0.75 -7.57
C THR A 99 -6.68 1.61 -7.08
N PRO A 100 -6.97 2.74 -7.74
CA PRO A 100 -8.08 3.57 -7.32
C PRO A 100 -9.42 2.88 -7.63
N LEU A 101 -10.28 2.78 -6.64
CA LEU A 101 -11.65 2.26 -6.78
C LEU A 101 -12.67 3.39 -6.81
N ILE A 102 -12.41 4.43 -6.04
CA ILE A 102 -13.26 5.62 -5.95
C ILE A 102 -12.34 6.84 -6.06
N VAL A 103 -12.71 7.77 -6.93
CA VAL A 103 -12.01 9.04 -7.10
C VAL A 103 -13.02 10.16 -7.03
N SER A 104 -12.78 11.16 -6.17
CA SER A 104 -13.69 12.30 -5.96
C SER A 104 -15.13 11.87 -5.68
N GLY A 105 -15.30 10.82 -4.86
CA GLY A 105 -16.62 10.30 -4.48
C GLY A 105 -17.32 9.49 -5.55
N LYS A 106 -16.70 9.23 -6.70
CA LYS A 106 -17.26 8.46 -7.80
C LYS A 106 -16.49 7.18 -8.05
N PRO A 107 -17.18 6.06 -8.33
CA PRO A 107 -16.51 4.82 -8.74
C PRO A 107 -15.70 5.01 -10.02
N VAL A 108 -14.55 4.36 -10.10
CA VAL A 108 -13.75 4.34 -11.31
C VAL A 108 -14.40 3.44 -12.34
N ALA A 109 -14.60 3.95 -13.58
CA ALA A 109 -15.31 3.23 -14.64
C ALA A 109 -14.56 1.98 -15.12
N LYS A 110 -13.23 1.99 -15.08
CA LYS A 110 -12.39 0.87 -15.51
C LYS A 110 -11.24 0.69 -14.55
N LEU A 111 -11.11 -0.50 -14.00
CA LEU A 111 -9.97 -0.86 -13.15
C LEU A 111 -8.80 -1.34 -14.01
N ILE A 112 -7.60 -0.95 -13.62
CA ILE A 112 -6.38 -1.50 -14.18
C ILE A 112 -6.20 -2.91 -13.58
N TYR A 113 -6.12 -3.92 -14.44
CA TYR A 113 -5.98 -5.29 -14.03
C TYR A 113 -4.97 -6.03 -14.89
N ASP A 114 -4.06 -6.74 -14.24
CA ASP A 114 -3.12 -7.66 -14.87
C ASP A 114 -3.24 -9.02 -14.17
N PRO A 115 -3.62 -10.10 -14.88
CA PRO A 115 -3.78 -11.41 -14.26
C PRO A 115 -2.50 -11.97 -13.63
N GLY A 116 -1.32 -11.48 -14.02
CA GLY A 116 -0.05 -11.88 -13.43
C GLY A 116 0.28 -11.19 -12.10
N GLN A 117 -0.54 -10.26 -11.65
CA GLN A 117 -0.31 -9.49 -10.42
C GLN A 117 -1.18 -9.98 -9.27
N GLY A 118 -0.60 -10.02 -8.07
CA GLY A 118 -1.32 -10.23 -6.82
C GLY A 118 -1.33 -8.96 -5.96
N GLY A 119 -2.23 -8.91 -4.99
CA GLY A 119 -2.44 -7.76 -4.11
C GLY A 119 -3.39 -6.72 -4.70
N ARG A 120 -4.19 -6.07 -3.85
CA ARG A 120 -5.12 -4.99 -4.23
C ARG A 120 -5.42 -4.07 -3.07
#